data_11571e83f795746b549950191d42b706
#
_entry.id   11571e83f795746b549950191d42b706
#
_cell.length_a   1.000
_cell.length_b   1.000
_cell.length_c   1.000
_cell.angle_alpha   90.00
_cell.angle_beta   90.00
_cell.angle_gamma   90.00
#
_symmetry.space_group_name_H-M   'P 1'
#
loop_
_entity.id
_entity.type
_entity.pdbx_description
1 polymer ?
#
loop_
_entity_poly.entity_id
_entity_poly.type
_entity_poly.pdbx_seq_one_letter_code
_entity_poly.pdbx_strand_id
1 'polypeptide(L)'
;TAAMLLYPDFFKVAVSCAGNHDNNIYNRWWGEKHHGVKEITDDMGNISFDIRIPTNQELARNLKGHLLLIHGDIDNNVHPANTIVVVDELIKAGKRFDMLIVPGKRHHFDDYNEYYYWRMVDYFSEYLRGERETGADIKDLKLGNWFQGYQ
;
A
#
# COMPACT_ATOMS: atom_id res chain seq x y z
N THR A 1 1.66 -0.37 -4.14
CA THR A 1 0.41 -0.02 -4.87
C THR A 1 0.71 0.69 -6.17
N ALA A 2 1.42 1.83 -6.17
CA ALA A 2 1.68 2.62 -7.39
C ALA A 2 2.24 1.79 -8.56
N ALA A 3 3.27 0.96 -8.32
CA ALA A 3 3.85 0.12 -9.37
C ALA A 3 2.81 -0.80 -10.03
N MET A 4 1.94 -1.43 -9.24
CA MET A 4 0.87 -2.29 -9.74
C MET A 4 -0.15 -1.51 -10.57
N LEU A 5 -0.47 -0.27 -10.20
CA LEU A 5 -1.44 0.55 -10.91
C LEU A 5 -0.85 1.22 -12.17
N LEU A 6 0.46 1.48 -12.20
CA LEU A 6 1.17 2.00 -13.37
C LEU A 6 1.53 0.92 -14.38
N TYR A 7 1.84 -0.29 -13.90
CA TYR A 7 2.23 -1.44 -14.73
C TYR A 7 1.34 -2.66 -14.48
N PRO A 8 0.02 -2.54 -14.74
CA PRO A 8 -0.96 -3.54 -14.35
C PRO A 8 -0.84 -4.87 -15.11
N ASP A 9 -0.15 -4.88 -16.24
CA ASP A 9 0.10 -6.09 -17.02
C ASP A 9 1.31 -6.89 -16.49
N PHE A 10 2.17 -6.24 -15.73
CA PHE A 10 3.36 -6.86 -15.15
C PHE A 10 3.09 -7.39 -13.73
N PHE A 11 2.59 -6.55 -12.82
CA PHE A 11 2.36 -6.93 -11.42
C PHE A 11 1.03 -7.65 -11.27
N LYS A 12 1.07 -8.92 -10.86
CA LYS A 12 -0.14 -9.76 -10.71
C LYS A 12 -0.73 -9.73 -9.31
N VAL A 13 0.11 -9.59 -8.30
CA VAL A 13 -0.28 -9.58 -6.89
C VAL A 13 0.51 -8.51 -6.15
N ALA A 14 -0.15 -7.80 -5.25
CA ALA A 14 0.50 -6.87 -4.33
C ALA A 14 -0.18 -6.88 -2.96
N VAL A 15 0.63 -6.72 -1.92
CA VAL A 15 0.19 -6.40 -0.57
C VAL A 15 0.71 -5.01 -0.23
N SER A 16 -0.17 -4.10 0.11
CA SER A 16 0.14 -2.72 0.48
C SER A 16 -0.17 -2.49 1.95
N CYS A 17 0.86 -2.19 2.71
CA CYS A 17 0.79 -2.09 4.16
C CYS A 17 1.04 -0.65 4.59
N ALA A 18 0.14 -0.08 5.39
CA ALA A 18 0.20 1.29 5.91
C ALA A 18 0.60 2.32 4.83
N GLY A 19 0.01 2.18 3.64
CA GLY A 19 0.43 2.88 2.44
C GLY A 19 0.12 4.37 2.47
N ASN A 20 1.13 5.19 2.17
CA ASN A 20 0.93 6.59 1.82
C ASN A 20 0.51 6.65 0.34
N HIS A 21 -0.79 6.80 0.10
CA HIS A 21 -1.38 6.72 -1.23
C HIS A 21 -1.52 8.08 -1.92
N ASP A 22 -1.42 9.16 -1.16
CA ASP A 22 -1.39 10.52 -1.66
C ASP A 22 -0.16 11.27 -1.13
N ASN A 23 0.92 11.20 -1.88
CA ASN A 23 2.18 11.84 -1.49
C ASN A 23 2.15 13.37 -1.62
N ASN A 24 1.15 13.95 -2.26
CA ASN A 24 1.05 15.41 -2.38
C ASN A 24 0.59 16.07 -1.07
N ILE A 25 -0.09 15.33 -0.21
CA ILE A 25 -0.61 15.80 1.08
C ILE A 25 0.13 15.24 2.29
N TYR A 26 1.12 14.38 2.06
CA TYR A 26 1.94 13.81 3.12
C TYR A 26 3.04 14.77 3.59
N ASN A 27 3.90 14.33 4.46
CA ASN A 27 4.99 15.10 5.03
C ASN A 27 5.89 15.70 3.91
N ARG A 28 6.00 17.04 3.89
CA ARG A 28 6.73 17.79 2.87
C ARG A 28 8.19 17.36 2.75
N TRP A 29 8.86 17.12 3.87
CA TRP A 29 10.24 16.64 3.91
C TRP A 29 10.42 15.30 3.20
N TRP A 30 9.43 14.42 3.34
CA TRP A 30 9.41 13.16 2.63
C TRP A 30 9.19 13.38 1.13
N GLY A 31 8.23 14.22 0.78
CA GLY A 31 7.92 14.53 -0.61
C GLY A 31 9.13 15.09 -1.36
N GLU A 32 9.74 16.14 -0.85
CA GLU A 32 10.89 16.78 -1.46
C GLU A 32 12.07 15.81 -1.65
N LYS A 33 12.31 14.93 -0.68
CA LYS A 33 13.42 13.98 -0.71
C LYS A 33 13.23 12.82 -1.67
N HIS A 34 11.99 12.29 -1.79
CA HIS A 34 11.74 11.01 -2.43
C HIS A 34 11.01 11.08 -3.77
N HIS A 35 10.35 12.20 -4.08
CA HIS A 35 9.57 12.32 -5.32
C HIS A 35 10.26 13.13 -6.40
N GLY A 36 11.29 13.85 -6.06
CA GLY A 36 11.94 14.79 -6.97
C GLY A 36 11.10 16.04 -7.24
N VAL A 37 11.69 16.96 -7.96
CA VAL A 37 11.09 18.23 -8.37
C VAL A 37 11.32 18.38 -9.86
N LYS A 38 10.27 18.69 -10.61
CA LYS A 38 10.36 19.01 -12.04
C LYS A 38 10.40 20.52 -12.18
N GLU A 39 11.49 21.04 -12.71
CA GLU A 39 11.57 22.43 -13.12
C GLU A 39 10.76 22.63 -14.40
N ILE A 40 9.95 23.68 -14.41
CA ILE A 40 9.16 24.11 -15.56
C ILE A 40 9.55 25.55 -15.88
N THR A 41 9.99 25.79 -17.11
CA THR A 41 10.21 27.13 -17.63
C THR A 41 9.10 27.47 -18.58
N ASP A 42 8.39 28.59 -18.34
CA ASP A 42 7.34 29.08 -19.22
C ASP A 42 7.92 29.81 -20.45
N ASP A 43 7.06 30.19 -21.39
CA ASP A 43 7.45 30.88 -22.63
C ASP A 43 8.06 32.28 -22.39
N MET A 44 7.90 32.83 -21.19
CA MET A 44 8.48 34.12 -20.76
C MET A 44 9.80 33.95 -19.99
N GLY A 45 10.26 32.72 -19.80
CA GLY A 45 11.48 32.38 -19.08
C GLY A 45 11.32 32.34 -17.55
N ASN A 46 10.10 32.39 -17.02
CA ASN A 46 9.87 32.24 -15.59
C ASN A 46 10.01 30.77 -15.18
N ILE A 47 10.73 30.55 -14.07
CA ILE A 47 10.96 29.22 -13.52
C ILE A 47 9.93 28.93 -12.44
N SER A 48 9.26 27.80 -12.54
CA SER A 48 8.39 27.22 -11.51
C SER A 48 8.76 25.74 -11.27
N PHE A 49 8.26 25.17 -10.17
CA PHE A 49 8.56 23.80 -9.80
C PHE A 49 7.26 23.01 -9.61
N ASP A 50 7.13 21.91 -10.34
CA ASP A 50 6.04 20.96 -10.18
C ASP A 50 6.52 19.77 -9.33
N ILE A 51 5.84 19.57 -8.21
CA ILE A 51 6.09 18.46 -7.28
C ILE A 51 4.92 17.49 -7.25
N ARG A 52 3.91 17.72 -8.08
CA ARG A 52 2.73 16.87 -8.12
C ARG A 52 3.06 15.54 -8.77
N ILE A 53 2.68 14.47 -8.07
CA ILE A 53 2.76 13.10 -8.59
C ILE A 53 1.37 12.49 -8.64
N PRO A 54 1.11 11.53 -9.56
CA PRO A 54 -0.16 10.79 -9.59
C PRO A 54 -0.40 10.07 -8.27
N THR A 55 -1.58 10.26 -7.72
CA THR A 55 -1.99 9.56 -6.50
C THR A 55 -2.48 8.15 -6.82
N ASN A 56 -2.46 7.26 -5.83
CA ASN A 56 -2.96 5.91 -6.06
C ASN A 56 -4.47 5.88 -6.29
N GLN A 57 -5.23 6.81 -5.73
CA GLN A 57 -6.65 6.95 -6.02
C GLN A 57 -6.93 7.35 -7.48
N GLU A 58 -6.14 8.27 -8.07
CA GLU A 58 -6.26 8.62 -9.49
C GLU A 58 -5.98 7.42 -10.40
N LEU A 59 -5.11 6.52 -9.98
CA LEU A 59 -4.68 5.33 -10.72
C LEU A 59 -5.55 4.08 -10.46
N ALA A 60 -6.46 4.12 -9.49
CA ALA A 60 -7.21 2.95 -9.01
C ALA A 60 -7.92 2.16 -10.12
N ARG A 61 -8.46 2.87 -11.13
CA ARG A 61 -9.12 2.25 -12.29
C ARG A 61 -8.23 1.29 -13.09
N ASN A 62 -6.91 1.42 -12.98
CA ASN A 62 -5.96 0.60 -13.73
C ASN A 62 -5.71 -0.77 -13.10
N LEU A 63 -6.24 -1.03 -11.90
CA LEU A 63 -6.03 -2.31 -11.22
C LEU A 63 -6.50 -3.49 -12.09
N LYS A 64 -5.62 -4.45 -12.36
CA LYS A 64 -5.93 -5.70 -13.06
C LYS A 64 -5.62 -6.94 -12.22
N GLY A 65 -4.63 -6.88 -11.36
CA GLY A 65 -4.20 -7.98 -10.49
C GLY A 65 -4.92 -8.00 -9.14
N HIS A 66 -4.38 -8.77 -8.22
CA HIS A 66 -4.91 -8.94 -6.87
C HIS A 66 -4.21 -8.00 -5.89
N LEU A 67 -4.96 -7.18 -5.19
CA LEU A 67 -4.47 -6.19 -4.24
C LEU A 67 -5.05 -6.43 -2.86
N LEU A 68 -4.19 -6.63 -1.86
CA LEU A 68 -4.54 -6.61 -0.45
C LEU A 68 -4.03 -5.32 0.18
N LEU A 69 -4.95 -4.54 0.76
CA LEU A 69 -4.67 -3.33 1.50
C LEU A 69 -4.70 -3.63 3.00
N ILE A 70 -3.64 -3.29 3.73
CA ILE A 70 -3.56 -3.51 5.18
C ILE A 70 -3.24 -2.19 5.87
N HIS A 71 -3.98 -1.84 6.93
CA HIS A 71 -3.73 -0.59 7.67
C HIS A 71 -4.11 -0.73 9.14
N GLY A 72 -3.30 -0.15 10.03
CA GLY A 72 -3.65 0.01 11.44
C GLY A 72 -4.66 1.14 11.61
N ASP A 73 -5.72 0.92 12.37
CA ASP A 73 -6.82 1.88 12.50
C ASP A 73 -6.47 3.16 13.27
N ILE A 74 -5.41 3.11 14.09
CA ILE A 74 -4.89 4.27 14.85
C ILE A 74 -3.51 4.72 14.36
N ASP A 75 -3.17 4.49 13.09
CA ASP A 75 -1.92 4.95 12.50
C ASP A 75 -1.85 6.50 12.51
N ASN A 76 -0.91 7.02 13.26
CA ASN A 76 -0.67 8.45 13.40
C ASN A 76 0.52 8.98 12.59
N ASN A 77 1.17 8.10 11.83
CA ASN A 77 2.22 8.47 10.87
C ASN A 77 1.61 8.63 9.47
N VAL A 78 1.06 7.55 8.92
CA VAL A 78 0.28 7.60 7.68
C VAL A 78 -1.19 7.36 8.04
N HIS A 79 -1.98 8.42 8.05
CA HIS A 79 -3.36 8.34 8.49
C HIS A 79 -4.16 7.32 7.66
N PRO A 80 -4.99 6.44 8.28
CA PRO A 80 -5.76 5.39 7.59
C PRO A 80 -6.65 5.91 6.45
N ALA A 81 -7.04 7.18 6.50
CA ALA A 81 -7.78 7.82 5.41
C ALA A 81 -7.06 7.71 4.05
N ASN A 82 -5.71 7.62 4.03
CA ASN A 82 -4.97 7.37 2.79
C ASN A 82 -5.42 6.08 2.10
N THR A 83 -5.62 5.02 2.87
CA THR A 83 -6.14 3.75 2.33
C THR A 83 -7.61 3.84 1.98
N ILE A 84 -8.42 4.51 2.80
CA ILE A 84 -9.88 4.63 2.58
C ILE A 84 -10.21 5.37 1.28
N VAL A 85 -9.48 6.43 0.92
CA VAL A 85 -9.72 7.12 -0.36
C VAL A 85 -9.38 6.26 -1.57
N VAL A 86 -8.38 5.40 -1.48
CA VAL A 86 -8.08 4.41 -2.54
C VAL A 86 -9.18 3.37 -2.64
N VAL A 87 -9.68 2.88 -1.50
CA VAL A 87 -10.81 1.94 -1.44
C VAL A 87 -12.05 2.53 -2.12
N ASP A 88 -12.38 3.78 -1.83
CA ASP A 88 -13.52 4.47 -2.46
C ASP A 88 -13.38 4.51 -4.00
N GLU A 89 -12.22 4.87 -4.51
CA GLU A 89 -11.97 4.92 -5.95
C GLU A 89 -11.92 3.52 -6.60
N LEU A 90 -11.44 2.50 -5.90
CA LEU A 90 -11.49 1.11 -6.36
C LEU A 90 -12.95 0.63 -6.49
N ILE A 91 -13.81 0.95 -5.50
CA ILE A 91 -15.23 0.64 -5.53
C ILE A 91 -15.92 1.35 -6.70
N LYS A 92 -15.71 2.65 -6.86
CA LYS A 92 -16.25 3.44 -7.98
C LYS A 92 -15.83 2.90 -9.34
N ALA A 93 -14.60 2.40 -9.44
CA ALA A 93 -14.07 1.78 -10.64
C ALA A 93 -14.53 0.30 -10.83
N GLY A 94 -15.35 -0.25 -9.95
CA GLY A 94 -15.83 -1.63 -10.01
C GLY A 94 -14.74 -2.69 -9.84
N LYS A 95 -13.67 -2.37 -9.11
CA LYS A 95 -12.53 -3.27 -8.89
C LYS A 95 -12.76 -4.19 -7.70
N ARG A 96 -12.26 -5.43 -7.82
CA ARG A 96 -12.16 -6.36 -6.69
C ARG A 96 -10.80 -6.17 -6.03
N PHE A 97 -10.81 -6.11 -4.72
CA PHE A 97 -9.62 -6.01 -3.88
C PHE A 97 -9.95 -6.58 -2.49
N ASP A 98 -8.93 -6.81 -1.69
CA ASP A 98 -9.06 -7.26 -0.32
C ASP A 98 -8.55 -6.20 0.64
N MET A 99 -9.10 -6.16 1.85
CA MET A 99 -8.72 -5.20 2.88
C MET A 99 -8.66 -5.86 4.26
N LEU A 100 -7.62 -5.54 5.01
CA LEU A 100 -7.46 -5.91 6.41
C LEU A 100 -7.18 -4.67 7.24
N ILE A 101 -8.11 -4.33 8.14
CA ILE A 101 -7.85 -3.33 9.19
C ILE A 101 -7.32 -4.07 10.42
N VAL A 102 -6.23 -3.55 10.98
CA VAL A 102 -5.58 -4.10 12.18
C VAL A 102 -5.94 -3.23 13.38
N PRO A 103 -6.90 -3.67 14.23
CA PRO A 103 -7.44 -2.85 15.31
C PRO A 103 -6.38 -2.52 16.38
N GLY A 104 -6.39 -1.28 16.85
CA GLY A 104 -5.50 -0.80 17.91
C GLY A 104 -4.03 -0.70 17.51
N LYS A 105 -3.71 -0.80 16.20
CA LYS A 105 -2.32 -0.74 15.72
C LYS A 105 -2.03 0.55 14.97
N ARG A 106 -0.78 1.00 15.14
CA ARG A 106 -0.22 2.18 14.46
C ARG A 106 0.43 1.78 13.14
N HIS A 107 1.44 2.52 12.72
CA HIS A 107 2.19 2.30 11.47
C HIS A 107 2.91 0.95 11.42
N HIS A 108 3.29 0.42 12.56
CA HIS A 108 3.81 -0.93 12.73
C HIS A 108 2.78 -1.76 13.49
N PHE A 109 2.70 -3.06 13.19
CA PHE A 109 1.66 -3.92 13.77
C PHE A 109 2.12 -4.65 15.04
N ASP A 110 3.34 -4.38 15.50
CA ASP A 110 3.92 -4.84 16.75
C ASP A 110 3.68 -6.35 17.01
N ASP A 111 2.90 -6.68 18.04
CA ASP A 111 2.53 -8.05 18.41
C ASP A 111 1.64 -8.76 17.36
N TYR A 112 1.09 -8.06 16.35
CA TYR A 112 0.33 -8.65 15.25
C TYR A 112 1.18 -8.88 14.00
N ASN A 113 2.49 -8.63 14.05
CA ASN A 113 3.37 -8.81 12.90
C ASN A 113 3.34 -10.25 12.37
N GLU A 114 3.30 -11.26 13.22
CA GLU A 114 3.23 -12.66 12.81
C GLU A 114 1.93 -12.93 12.02
N TYR A 115 0.78 -12.50 12.55
CA TYR A 115 -0.50 -12.59 11.84
C TYR A 115 -0.45 -11.90 10.48
N TYR A 116 0.09 -10.69 10.44
CA TYR A 116 0.26 -9.91 9.22
C TYR A 116 1.10 -10.66 8.17
N TYR A 117 2.25 -11.21 8.57
CA TYR A 117 3.11 -11.96 7.66
C TYR A 117 2.44 -13.20 7.08
N TRP A 118 1.68 -13.93 7.91
CA TRP A 118 0.92 -15.08 7.43
C TRP A 118 -0.15 -14.68 6.43
N ARG A 119 -0.89 -13.62 6.70
CA ARG A 119 -1.87 -13.09 5.75
C ARG A 119 -1.24 -12.71 4.41
N MET A 120 -0.04 -12.14 4.44
CA MET A 120 0.73 -11.81 3.24
C MET A 120 1.21 -13.07 2.50
N VAL A 121 1.73 -14.07 3.22
CA VAL A 121 2.16 -15.35 2.64
C VAL A 121 0.98 -16.07 1.99
N ASP A 122 -0.15 -16.20 2.68
CA ASP A 122 -1.36 -16.81 2.15
C ASP A 122 -1.83 -16.11 0.86
N TYR A 123 -1.83 -14.79 0.85
CA TYR A 123 -2.24 -14.00 -0.31
C TYR A 123 -1.36 -14.22 -1.53
N PHE A 124 -0.05 -14.24 -1.35
CA PHE A 124 0.87 -14.56 -2.42
C PHE A 124 0.77 -16.03 -2.86
N SER A 125 0.60 -16.98 -1.95
CA SER A 125 0.44 -18.40 -2.28
C SER A 125 -0.82 -18.63 -3.11
N GLU A 126 -1.94 -18.04 -2.71
CA GLU A 126 -3.20 -18.17 -3.43
C GLU A 126 -3.10 -17.63 -4.86
N TYR A 127 -2.61 -16.41 -5.03
CA TYR A 127 -2.70 -15.72 -6.33
C TYR A 127 -1.48 -15.88 -7.24
N LEU A 128 -0.34 -16.37 -6.74
CA LEU A 128 0.82 -16.67 -7.58
C LEU A 128 1.03 -18.15 -7.81
N ARG A 129 0.67 -19.02 -6.83
CA ARG A 129 0.89 -20.46 -6.89
C ARG A 129 -0.39 -21.25 -7.07
N GLY A 130 -1.55 -20.66 -6.82
CA GLY A 130 -2.85 -21.33 -6.82
C GLY A 130 -3.07 -22.20 -5.58
N GLU A 131 -2.29 -22.03 -4.53
CA GLU A 131 -2.36 -22.76 -3.28
C GLU A 131 -3.14 -21.95 -2.26
N ARG A 132 -4.38 -22.35 -2.00
CA ARG A 132 -5.26 -21.67 -1.05
C ARG A 132 -5.36 -22.44 0.25
N GLU A 133 -5.03 -21.79 1.35
CA GLU A 133 -5.38 -22.30 2.68
C GLU A 133 -6.88 -22.15 2.91
N THR A 134 -7.51 -23.22 3.39
CA THR A 134 -8.96 -23.28 3.64
C THR A 134 -9.30 -23.38 5.13
N GLY A 135 -8.31 -23.60 5.99
CA GLY A 135 -8.48 -23.62 7.45
C GLY A 135 -8.77 -22.22 8.00
N ALA A 136 -9.50 -22.15 9.10
CA ALA A 136 -9.77 -20.90 9.80
C ALA A 136 -8.56 -20.43 10.62
N ASP A 137 -7.76 -21.39 11.09
CA ASP A 137 -6.62 -21.10 11.97
C ASP A 137 -5.35 -20.82 11.17
N ILE A 138 -4.70 -19.72 11.50
CA ILE A 138 -3.32 -19.51 11.11
C ILE A 138 -2.49 -20.51 11.90
N LYS A 139 -1.89 -21.49 11.21
CA LYS A 139 -1.05 -22.48 11.85
C LYS A 139 0.09 -21.80 12.59
N ASP A 140 0.37 -22.25 13.80
CA ASP A 140 1.49 -21.83 14.66
C ASP A 140 2.84 -22.17 14.01
N LEU A 141 3.13 -21.57 12.90
CA LEU A 141 4.45 -21.59 12.32
C LEU A 141 5.24 -20.49 13.05
N LYS A 142 5.77 -20.86 14.19
CA LYS A 142 6.76 -20.02 14.87
C LYS A 142 7.85 -19.71 13.87
N LEU A 143 7.75 -18.55 13.24
CA LEU A 143 8.79 -17.99 12.38
C LEU A 143 10.03 -17.68 13.23
N GLY A 144 10.46 -18.59 14.09
CA GLY A 144 11.67 -18.50 14.89
C GLY A 144 12.15 -17.07 15.17
N ASN A 145 13.26 -16.88 15.80
CA ASN A 145 13.82 -15.55 16.15
C ASN A 145 14.26 -14.66 14.95
N TRP A 146 13.75 -14.88 13.75
CA TRP A 146 14.10 -14.12 12.55
C TRP A 146 13.73 -12.64 12.62
N PHE A 147 12.76 -12.28 13.45
CA PHE A 147 12.26 -10.90 13.60
C PHE A 147 12.76 -10.16 14.84
N GLN A 148 13.56 -10.80 15.71
CA GLN A 148 14.11 -10.12 16.88
C GLN A 148 15.26 -9.14 16.57
N GLY A 149 15.67 -9.00 15.33
CA GLY A 149 16.78 -8.15 14.90
C GLY A 149 16.43 -6.73 14.41
N TYR A 150 15.17 -6.34 14.43
CA TYR A 150 14.71 -5.01 13.98
C TYR A 150 13.89 -4.30 15.07
N GLN A 151 14.44 -4.20 16.26
CA GLN A 151 13.96 -3.25 17.26
C GLN A 151 14.85 -2.01 17.25
#